data_de65a0a44328990a8216933e75672236
#
_entry.id   de65a0a44328990a8216933e75672236
#
_cell.length_a   1.000
_cell.length_b   1.000
_cell.length_c   1.000
_cell.angle_alpha   90.00
_cell.angle_beta   90.00
_cell.angle_gamma   90.00
#
_symmetry.space_group_name_H-M   'P 1'
#
loop_
_entity.id
_entity.type
_entity.pdbx_description
1 polymer ?
#
loop_
_entity_poly.entity_id
_entity_poly.type
_entity_poly.pdbx_seq_one_letter_code
_entity_poly.pdbx_strand_id
1 'polypeptide(L)'
;MSNFSDNFLNINRRQLLLGTLSVGMSSVMGIFHKFSLATATPVISRLGIPGPFPGRVVEVGHIESVVNGEFRREPVRQMVARGMMELTGAADNVSSWRSMFERGDVVGIKVNPVGAPLAISNHVLIYEVVDGLKSAGVKPQDIIIFDRYGDMWAKAGYQKHLPDGVRGGGAVEKYDDVQLDIKGYDPEVYAYMELIDPKLHDPKDDRTRRSHLCNIVSKQINKLINIPVLKDHGSAGITGALKNLSHGLVNNVARSHAKPETNACNIFIPTICSLQPIREKTVLNIMDGLVGVYQKGPFGEKDSPYTWPYRSLFFATDPVAMDRIEWQIIDAKRAAMNLPPVAKTGRMGFQAPDKQTGITGETTSEEEGFDMRQPQHIMIATALGLGVADIEKINHVKIRLA
;
A
#
# COMPACT_ATOMS: atom_id res chain seq x y z
N MET A 1 -13.17 35.30 -45.94
CA MET A 1 -12.57 34.39 -46.91
C MET A 1 -11.07 34.52 -46.75
N SER A 2 -10.44 33.76 -45.94
CA SER A 2 -8.99 33.53 -45.94
C SER A 2 -8.69 32.32 -45.08
N ASN A 3 -8.09 31.34 -45.71
CA ASN A 3 -7.64 30.08 -45.20
C ASN A 3 -6.61 30.26 -44.06
N PHE A 4 -6.79 29.56 -42.96
CA PHE A 4 -5.71 29.20 -42.04
C PHE A 4 -5.44 27.70 -42.21
N SER A 5 -4.30 27.41 -42.80
CA SER A 5 -3.76 26.06 -42.96
C SER A 5 -2.92 25.68 -41.74
N ASP A 6 -3.17 24.48 -41.26
CA ASP A 6 -2.46 23.76 -40.24
C ASP A 6 -0.95 23.62 -40.50
N ASN A 7 -0.15 23.95 -39.50
CA ASN A 7 1.23 23.49 -39.43
C ASN A 7 1.44 22.83 -38.03
N PHE A 8 1.17 21.52 -37.96
CA PHE A 8 1.64 20.68 -36.87
C PHE A 8 3.10 20.32 -37.08
N LEU A 9 3.98 20.90 -36.30
CA LEU A 9 5.39 20.54 -36.24
C LEU A 9 5.54 19.15 -35.58
N ASN A 10 6.00 18.19 -36.38
CA ASN A 10 6.46 16.88 -35.95
C ASN A 10 7.76 17.03 -35.14
N ILE A 11 7.67 17.03 -33.82
CA ILE A 11 8.85 17.03 -32.93
C ILE A 11 9.21 15.58 -32.59
N ASN A 12 10.38 15.15 -33.06
CA ASN A 12 10.94 13.83 -32.82
C ASN A 12 11.40 13.72 -31.34
N ARG A 13 11.15 12.58 -30.70
CA ARG A 13 11.45 12.27 -29.26
C ARG A 13 12.91 12.55 -28.86
N ARG A 14 13.85 12.59 -29.77
CA ARG A 14 15.26 12.94 -29.51
C ARG A 14 15.52 14.43 -29.34
N GLN A 15 14.65 15.30 -29.81
CA GLN A 15 14.81 16.76 -29.70
C GLN A 15 14.23 17.33 -28.40
N LEU A 16 13.41 16.55 -27.67
CA LEU A 16 12.87 16.97 -26.38
C LEU A 16 13.89 16.87 -25.23
N LEU A 17 14.99 16.16 -25.41
CA LEU A 17 16.01 15.91 -24.39
C LEU A 17 17.22 16.85 -24.46
N LEU A 18 17.31 17.72 -25.46
CA LEU A 18 18.45 18.63 -25.65
C LEU A 18 18.09 20.13 -25.70
N GLY A 19 16.83 20.48 -25.45
CA GLY A 19 16.30 21.84 -25.60
C GLY A 19 16.17 22.68 -24.33
N THR A 20 16.72 22.28 -23.20
CA THR A 20 16.62 23.02 -21.92
C THR A 20 17.95 23.60 -21.44
N LEU A 21 18.65 24.31 -22.33
CA LEU A 21 19.70 25.25 -21.90
C LEU A 21 19.73 26.41 -22.87
N SER A 22 19.46 27.60 -22.32
CA SER A 22 19.53 28.93 -22.93
C SER A 22 18.29 29.43 -23.72
N VAL A 23 17.35 30.09 -23.02
CA VAL A 23 16.79 31.39 -23.45
C VAL A 23 16.44 32.23 -22.21
N GLY A 24 16.93 33.39 -22.24
CA GLY A 24 16.92 34.58 -21.47
C GLY A 24 15.82 34.84 -20.42
N MET A 25 16.26 35.34 -19.28
CA MET A 25 15.48 36.16 -18.36
C MET A 25 14.89 37.38 -19.08
N SER A 26 13.56 37.50 -19.06
CA SER A 26 12.88 38.79 -18.97
C SER A 26 11.42 38.57 -18.57
N SER A 27 11.10 39.04 -17.37
CA SER A 27 9.82 39.55 -16.90
C SER A 27 8.51 38.77 -17.19
N VAL A 28 8.21 37.81 -16.31
CA VAL A 28 6.86 37.66 -15.75
C VAL A 28 7.03 37.45 -14.24
N MET A 29 7.07 38.54 -13.52
CA MET A 29 6.93 38.58 -12.06
C MET A 29 5.43 38.53 -11.74
N GLY A 30 4.97 37.48 -11.15
CA GLY A 30 3.62 37.40 -10.61
C GLY A 30 3.09 35.98 -10.60
N ILE A 31 3.03 35.40 -9.40
CA ILE A 31 2.36 34.14 -9.05
C ILE A 31 3.24 32.89 -9.11
N PHE A 32 4.36 32.92 -8.40
CA PHE A 32 4.96 31.72 -7.83
C PHE A 32 5.10 31.89 -6.33
N HIS A 33 4.04 31.63 -5.56
CA HIS A 33 4.16 31.47 -4.12
C HIS A 33 4.80 30.12 -3.83
N LYS A 34 6.09 30.22 -3.49
CA LYS A 34 6.90 29.33 -2.67
C LYS A 34 6.57 27.85 -2.70
N PHE A 35 6.97 27.16 -3.76
CA PHE A 35 7.53 25.83 -3.58
C PHE A 35 8.89 26.01 -2.90
N SER A 36 8.94 25.95 -1.59
CA SER A 36 10.17 25.70 -0.87
C SER A 36 10.52 24.22 -1.07
N LEU A 37 11.08 23.90 -2.23
CA LEU A 37 11.91 22.73 -2.38
C LEU A 37 13.13 22.99 -1.52
N ALA A 38 13.09 22.55 -0.27
CA ALA A 38 14.30 22.30 0.49
C ALA A 38 15.10 21.30 -0.32
N THR A 39 16.09 21.78 -1.05
CA THR A 39 17.08 20.98 -1.79
C THR A 39 18.13 20.40 -0.83
N ALA A 40 17.70 19.78 0.25
CA ALA A 40 18.47 18.72 0.86
C ALA A 40 18.12 17.48 0.04
N THR A 41 19.05 16.98 -0.77
CA THR A 41 18.96 15.63 -1.33
C THR A 41 18.66 14.73 -0.14
N PRO A 42 17.46 14.12 -0.02
CA PRO A 42 17.18 13.29 1.12
C PRO A 42 18.23 12.18 1.09
N VAL A 43 18.99 12.03 2.17
CA VAL A 43 19.81 10.84 2.39
C VAL A 43 18.81 9.71 2.57
N ILE A 44 18.43 9.09 1.44
CA ILE A 44 17.50 7.94 1.46
C ILE A 44 18.21 6.89 2.32
N SER A 45 17.59 6.53 3.44
CA SER A 45 18.08 5.43 4.26
C SER A 45 18.31 4.24 3.34
N ARG A 46 19.46 3.60 3.40
CA ARG A 46 19.78 2.42 2.59
C ARG A 46 18.70 1.32 2.71
N LEU A 47 17.96 1.31 3.81
CA LEU A 47 16.87 0.35 4.09
C LEU A 47 15.48 0.88 3.67
N GLY A 48 15.31 2.19 3.46
CA GLY A 48 14.02 2.77 3.05
C GLY A 48 13.63 2.43 1.62
N ILE A 49 12.37 2.66 1.25
CA ILE A 49 11.79 2.32 -0.07
C ILE A 49 12.64 2.91 -1.22
N PRO A 50 13.02 2.09 -2.23
CA PRO A 50 12.66 0.68 -2.49
C PRO A 50 13.52 -0.35 -1.75
N GLY A 51 14.42 0.09 -0.88
CA GLY A 51 15.27 -0.74 -0.05
C GLY A 51 16.45 -1.40 -0.77
N PRO A 52 17.16 -2.31 -0.10
CA PRO A 52 18.38 -2.92 -0.64
C PRO A 52 18.12 -3.96 -1.74
N PHE A 53 16.88 -4.41 -1.92
CA PHE A 53 16.53 -5.47 -2.88
C PHE A 53 15.41 -5.02 -3.84
N PRO A 54 15.61 -3.95 -4.65
CA PRO A 54 14.59 -3.45 -5.55
C PRO A 54 14.25 -4.53 -6.62
N GLY A 55 12.97 -4.71 -6.89
CA GLY A 55 12.47 -5.71 -7.83
C GLY A 55 12.54 -7.16 -7.34
N ARG A 56 13.01 -7.44 -6.11
CA ARG A 56 13.03 -8.80 -5.56
C ARG A 56 11.79 -9.05 -4.71
N VAL A 57 11.04 -10.12 -5.04
CA VAL A 57 9.89 -10.60 -4.27
C VAL A 57 10.07 -12.08 -3.98
N VAL A 58 10.02 -12.46 -2.72
CA VAL A 58 10.10 -13.86 -2.29
C VAL A 58 8.72 -14.31 -1.83
N GLU A 59 8.17 -15.33 -2.48
CA GLU A 59 6.92 -15.98 -2.12
C GLU A 59 7.23 -17.33 -1.47
N VAL A 60 6.78 -17.54 -0.25
CA VAL A 60 6.89 -18.80 0.47
C VAL A 60 5.54 -19.37 0.77
N GLY A 61 5.22 -20.55 0.24
CA GLY A 61 3.97 -21.26 0.48
C GLY A 61 4.18 -22.47 1.38
N HIS A 62 3.15 -22.80 2.18
CA HIS A 62 3.09 -24.02 2.98
C HIS A 62 1.64 -24.52 3.07
N ILE A 63 1.41 -25.79 2.60
CA ILE A 63 0.05 -26.34 2.49
C ILE A 63 -0.67 -26.41 3.86
N GLU A 64 0.06 -26.65 4.93
CA GLU A 64 -0.47 -26.77 6.29
C GLU A 64 -0.65 -25.42 7.00
N SER A 65 -0.31 -24.29 6.36
CA SER A 65 -0.45 -22.97 7.02
C SER A 65 -1.92 -22.58 7.29
N VAL A 66 -2.84 -23.08 6.46
CA VAL A 66 -4.30 -22.92 6.64
C VAL A 66 -4.98 -24.25 6.35
N VAL A 67 -5.55 -24.88 7.37
CA VAL A 67 -6.26 -26.18 7.25
C VAL A 67 -7.65 -26.04 7.87
N ASN A 68 -8.69 -26.36 7.10
CA ASN A 68 -10.08 -26.25 7.53
C ASN A 68 -10.47 -24.86 8.09
N GLY A 69 -9.87 -23.80 7.55
CA GLY A 69 -10.09 -22.42 8.03
C GLY A 69 -9.26 -22.02 9.26
N GLU A 70 -8.48 -22.92 9.81
CA GLU A 70 -7.60 -22.66 10.95
C GLU A 70 -6.19 -22.31 10.50
N PHE A 71 -5.62 -21.25 11.09
CA PHE A 71 -4.26 -20.78 10.85
C PHE A 71 -3.29 -21.50 11.78
N ARG A 72 -2.26 -22.14 11.24
CA ARG A 72 -1.28 -22.91 12.00
C ARG A 72 0.04 -22.14 12.14
N ARG A 73 0.44 -21.91 13.39
CA ARG A 73 1.60 -21.09 13.72
C ARG A 73 2.93 -21.71 13.24
N GLU A 74 3.12 -23.01 13.43
CA GLU A 74 4.39 -23.67 13.08
C GLU A 74 4.72 -23.59 11.56
N PRO A 75 3.78 -23.91 10.63
CA PRO A 75 4.02 -23.67 9.22
C PRO A 75 4.33 -22.21 8.88
N VAL A 76 3.62 -21.25 9.50
CA VAL A 76 3.86 -19.81 9.30
C VAL A 76 5.26 -19.41 9.80
N ARG A 77 5.74 -19.96 10.93
CA ARG A 77 7.09 -19.76 11.43
C ARG A 77 8.15 -20.19 10.42
N GLN A 78 7.96 -21.36 9.82
CA GLN A 78 8.87 -21.86 8.79
C GLN A 78 8.86 -20.98 7.53
N MET A 79 7.67 -20.50 7.13
CA MET A 79 7.53 -19.56 6.01
C MET A 79 8.26 -18.24 6.27
N VAL A 80 8.12 -17.67 7.47
CA VAL A 80 8.77 -16.40 7.85
C VAL A 80 10.28 -16.57 7.88
N ALA A 81 10.78 -17.62 8.53
CA ALA A 81 12.22 -17.90 8.59
C ALA A 81 12.81 -18.08 7.18
N ARG A 82 12.17 -18.91 6.34
CA ARG A 82 12.64 -19.16 4.98
C ARG A 82 12.56 -17.91 4.10
N GLY A 83 11.47 -17.13 4.20
CA GLY A 83 11.27 -15.92 3.41
C GLY A 83 12.29 -14.83 3.73
N MET A 84 12.56 -14.61 5.01
CA MET A 84 13.56 -13.64 5.45
C MET A 84 14.98 -14.05 5.03
N MET A 85 15.35 -15.30 5.22
CA MET A 85 16.66 -15.82 4.77
C MET A 85 16.83 -15.69 3.26
N GLU A 86 15.82 -16.07 2.49
CA GLU A 86 15.85 -15.97 1.03
C GLU A 86 15.92 -14.52 0.55
N LEU A 87 15.13 -13.62 1.14
CA LEU A 87 15.14 -12.19 0.76
C LEU A 87 16.52 -11.57 0.99
N THR A 88 17.11 -11.83 2.14
CA THR A 88 18.36 -11.19 2.59
C THR A 88 19.62 -11.89 2.14
N GLY A 89 19.53 -13.18 1.77
CA GLY A 89 20.69 -14.04 1.51
C GLY A 89 21.44 -14.45 2.77
N ALA A 90 20.85 -14.26 3.98
CA ALA A 90 21.49 -14.61 5.24
C ALA A 90 21.52 -16.13 5.45
N ALA A 91 22.56 -16.60 6.15
CA ALA A 91 22.76 -18.02 6.41
C ALA A 91 21.77 -18.62 7.42
N ASP A 92 21.21 -17.78 8.31
CA ASP A 92 20.26 -18.20 9.34
C ASP A 92 19.17 -17.11 9.58
N ASN A 93 18.09 -17.51 10.25
CA ASN A 93 16.96 -16.63 10.51
C ASN A 93 17.34 -15.41 11.36
N VAL A 94 18.16 -15.55 12.39
CA VAL A 94 18.55 -14.44 13.28
C VAL A 94 19.36 -13.40 12.50
N SER A 95 20.32 -13.86 11.71
CA SER A 95 21.15 -13.00 10.86
C SER A 95 20.31 -12.27 9.80
N SER A 96 19.23 -12.89 9.28
CA SER A 96 18.33 -12.24 8.33
C SER A 96 17.59 -11.05 8.96
N TRP A 97 17.09 -11.18 10.17
CA TRP A 97 16.47 -10.07 10.91
C TRP A 97 17.48 -8.98 11.30
N ARG A 98 18.68 -9.39 11.75
CA ARG A 98 19.77 -8.46 12.12
C ARG A 98 20.33 -7.65 10.94
N SER A 99 20.10 -8.09 9.71
CA SER A 99 20.47 -7.30 8.52
C SER A 99 19.61 -6.04 8.35
N MET A 100 18.44 -5.98 9.00
CA MET A 100 17.47 -4.89 8.87
C MET A 100 17.14 -4.22 10.20
N PHE A 101 17.28 -4.93 11.34
CA PHE A 101 16.88 -4.46 12.67
C PHE A 101 17.97 -4.69 13.70
N GLU A 102 18.01 -3.81 14.70
CA GLU A 102 19.01 -3.88 15.76
C GLU A 102 18.46 -3.39 17.12
N ARG A 103 19.23 -3.58 18.15
CA ARG A 103 18.92 -3.07 19.48
C ARG A 103 18.88 -1.54 19.45
N GLY A 104 17.81 -0.96 19.97
CA GLY A 104 17.58 0.48 20.02
C GLY A 104 16.62 0.96 18.92
N ASP A 105 16.27 0.10 17.94
CA ASP A 105 15.19 0.42 17.03
C ASP A 105 13.84 0.49 17.76
N VAL A 106 13.02 1.44 17.36
CA VAL A 106 11.59 1.51 17.68
C VAL A 106 10.82 1.18 16.42
N VAL A 107 10.22 -0.03 16.41
CA VAL A 107 9.66 -0.60 15.17
C VAL A 107 8.13 -0.54 15.19
N GLY A 108 7.55 0.12 14.18
CA GLY A 108 6.13 0.03 13.90
C GLY A 108 5.80 -1.17 13.01
N ILE A 109 4.78 -1.92 13.37
CA ILE A 109 4.18 -2.98 12.53
C ILE A 109 2.80 -2.48 12.09
N LYS A 110 2.72 -2.02 10.83
CA LYS A 110 1.45 -1.59 10.23
C LYS A 110 0.67 -2.80 9.76
N VAL A 111 -0.44 -3.07 10.41
CA VAL A 111 -1.35 -4.17 10.07
C VAL A 111 -2.51 -3.70 9.20
N ASN A 112 -3.27 -4.62 8.65
CA ASN A 112 -4.49 -4.37 7.88
C ASN A 112 -5.68 -5.10 8.53
N PRO A 113 -6.53 -4.41 9.32
CA PRO A 113 -7.71 -4.99 9.96
C PRO A 113 -8.91 -5.12 9.03
N VAL A 114 -8.92 -4.38 7.92
CA VAL A 114 -10.05 -4.35 6.97
C VAL A 114 -10.14 -5.71 6.25
N GLY A 115 -11.24 -6.40 6.45
CA GLY A 115 -11.42 -7.77 5.97
C GLY A 115 -11.48 -8.80 7.09
N ALA A 116 -11.58 -8.33 8.35
CA ALA A 116 -11.84 -9.22 9.48
C ALA A 116 -13.13 -10.02 9.25
N PRO A 117 -13.16 -11.30 9.66
CA PRO A 117 -12.13 -11.98 10.46
C PRO A 117 -11.04 -12.71 9.65
N LEU A 118 -11.18 -12.91 8.34
CA LEU A 118 -10.31 -13.81 7.58
C LEU A 118 -9.16 -13.11 6.84
N ALA A 119 -9.48 -12.05 6.08
CA ALA A 119 -8.51 -11.37 5.22
C ALA A 119 -7.88 -10.17 5.93
N ILE A 120 -7.17 -10.44 7.01
CA ILE A 120 -6.41 -9.47 7.82
C ILE A 120 -4.94 -9.86 7.89
N SER A 121 -4.09 -8.96 8.35
CA SER A 121 -2.73 -9.33 8.76
C SER A 121 -2.86 -10.30 9.95
N ASN A 122 -2.63 -11.58 9.70
CA ASN A 122 -2.99 -12.63 10.65
C ASN A 122 -2.14 -12.62 11.92
N HIS A 123 -2.76 -12.92 13.04
CA HIS A 123 -2.10 -12.92 14.35
C HIS A 123 -0.91 -13.89 14.40
N VAL A 124 -1.01 -15.07 13.74
CA VAL A 124 0.11 -16.03 13.71
C VAL A 124 1.32 -15.48 12.96
N LEU A 125 1.10 -14.71 11.90
CA LEU A 125 2.20 -14.01 11.21
C LEU A 125 2.81 -12.92 12.09
N ILE A 126 1.98 -12.13 12.77
CA ILE A 126 2.44 -11.05 13.64
C ILE A 126 3.31 -11.58 14.78
N TYR A 127 2.95 -12.72 15.38
CA TYR A 127 3.77 -13.37 16.40
C TYR A 127 5.18 -13.70 15.87
N GLU A 128 5.29 -14.25 14.68
CA GLU A 128 6.57 -14.62 14.08
C GLU A 128 7.41 -13.38 13.72
N VAL A 129 6.77 -12.29 13.28
CA VAL A 129 7.44 -11.01 13.04
C VAL A 129 7.98 -10.41 14.34
N VAL A 130 7.19 -10.43 15.42
CA VAL A 130 7.63 -9.96 16.75
C VAL A 130 8.79 -10.81 17.27
N ASP A 131 8.72 -12.13 17.14
CA ASP A 131 9.81 -13.03 17.56
C ASP A 131 11.08 -12.80 16.72
N GLY A 132 10.94 -12.53 15.44
CA GLY A 132 12.04 -12.13 14.59
C GLY A 132 12.72 -10.83 15.05
N LEU A 133 11.93 -9.79 15.35
CA LEU A 133 12.45 -8.52 15.90
C LEU A 133 13.15 -8.71 17.25
N LYS A 134 12.59 -9.51 18.14
CA LYS A 134 13.22 -9.86 19.42
C LYS A 134 14.57 -10.58 19.20
N SER A 135 14.66 -11.46 18.23
CA SER A 135 15.92 -12.16 17.88
C SER A 135 17.00 -11.22 17.37
N ALA A 136 16.61 -10.10 16.73
CA ALA A 136 17.50 -9.02 16.33
C ALA A 136 17.91 -8.10 17.49
N GLY A 137 17.29 -8.23 18.67
CA GLY A 137 17.59 -7.43 19.86
C GLY A 137 16.63 -6.27 20.12
N VAL A 138 15.57 -6.11 19.31
CA VAL A 138 14.51 -5.11 19.57
C VAL A 138 13.73 -5.53 20.82
N LYS A 139 13.53 -4.60 21.74
CA LYS A 139 12.79 -4.89 22.97
C LYS A 139 11.28 -4.86 22.71
N PRO A 140 10.47 -5.70 23.38
CA PRO A 140 9.01 -5.71 23.19
C PRO A 140 8.35 -4.33 23.32
N GLN A 141 8.74 -3.52 24.31
CA GLN A 141 8.20 -2.16 24.53
C GLN A 141 8.55 -1.17 23.41
N ASP A 142 9.54 -1.49 22.55
CA ASP A 142 9.96 -0.70 21.41
C ASP A 142 9.27 -1.19 20.10
N ILE A 143 8.31 -2.10 20.20
CA ILE A 143 7.47 -2.58 19.09
C ILE A 143 6.07 -2.01 19.24
N ILE A 144 5.50 -1.48 18.16
CA ILE A 144 4.14 -0.92 18.10
C ILE A 144 3.36 -1.59 16.97
N ILE A 145 2.35 -2.40 17.29
CA ILE A 145 1.43 -3.00 16.31
C ILE A 145 0.25 -2.06 16.15
N PHE A 146 0.06 -1.49 14.95
CA PHE A 146 -0.92 -0.42 14.78
C PHE A 146 -1.64 -0.41 13.43
N ASP A 147 -2.80 0.25 13.42
CA ASP A 147 -3.51 0.68 12.23
C ASP A 147 -3.96 2.14 12.39
N ARG A 148 -4.63 2.67 11.39
CA ARG A 148 -5.16 4.03 11.46
C ARG A 148 -6.23 4.19 12.53
N TYR A 149 -7.18 3.25 12.60
CA TYR A 149 -8.33 3.30 13.53
C TYR A 149 -8.24 2.25 14.63
N GLY A 150 -8.25 2.71 15.88
CA GLY A 150 -8.14 1.85 17.07
C GLY A 150 -9.34 0.92 17.25
N ASP A 151 -10.54 1.38 16.91
CA ASP A 151 -11.75 0.55 16.97
C ASP A 151 -11.73 -0.59 15.96
N MET A 152 -11.26 -0.34 14.72
CA MET A 152 -11.11 -1.40 13.70
C MET A 152 -10.00 -2.37 14.08
N TRP A 153 -8.89 -1.86 14.62
CA TRP A 153 -7.77 -2.64 15.13
C TRP A 153 -8.24 -3.59 16.27
N ALA A 154 -9.03 -3.08 17.23
CA ALA A 154 -9.58 -3.86 18.32
C ALA A 154 -10.62 -4.89 17.84
N LYS A 155 -11.54 -4.52 16.94
CA LYS A 155 -12.53 -5.43 16.35
C LYS A 155 -11.89 -6.58 15.59
N ALA A 156 -10.76 -6.37 14.93
CA ALA A 156 -9.99 -7.42 14.27
C ALA A 156 -9.25 -8.35 15.26
N GLY A 157 -9.37 -8.11 16.56
CA GLY A 157 -8.85 -8.98 17.61
C GLY A 157 -7.41 -8.70 18.03
N TYR A 158 -6.72 -7.70 17.46
CA TYR A 158 -5.30 -7.44 17.75
C TYR A 158 -5.05 -7.14 19.23
N GLN A 159 -6.01 -6.50 19.93
CA GLN A 159 -5.89 -6.24 21.35
C GLN A 159 -5.79 -7.52 22.16
N LYS A 160 -6.57 -8.55 21.81
CA LYS A 160 -6.58 -9.85 22.49
C LYS A 160 -5.34 -10.69 22.18
N HIS A 161 -4.73 -10.45 21.05
CA HIS A 161 -3.57 -11.17 20.53
C HIS A 161 -2.27 -10.36 20.58
N LEU A 162 -2.27 -9.27 21.37
CA LEU A 162 -1.08 -8.46 21.54
C LEU A 162 -0.03 -9.23 22.34
N PRO A 163 1.20 -9.42 21.81
CA PRO A 163 2.26 -10.11 22.54
C PRO A 163 2.69 -9.33 23.80
N ASP A 164 3.13 -10.05 24.82
CA ASP A 164 3.53 -9.46 26.09
C ASP A 164 4.59 -8.37 25.94
N GLY A 165 4.32 -7.22 26.55
CA GLY A 165 5.19 -6.05 26.54
C GLY A 165 5.19 -5.24 25.23
N VAL A 166 4.53 -5.73 24.18
CA VAL A 166 4.37 -5.01 22.89
C VAL A 166 3.26 -3.96 23.00
N ARG A 167 3.49 -2.79 22.44
CA ARG A 167 2.49 -1.72 22.36
C ARG A 167 1.58 -1.90 21.15
N GLY A 168 0.33 -1.43 21.23
CA GLY A 168 -0.56 -1.49 20.08
C GLY A 168 -1.74 -0.53 20.19
N GLY A 169 -2.41 -0.28 19.05
CA GLY A 169 -3.58 0.58 18.96
C GLY A 169 -3.78 1.25 17.60
N GLY A 170 -4.55 2.33 17.59
CA GLY A 170 -4.78 3.16 16.41
C GLY A 170 -4.04 4.49 16.46
N ALA A 171 -3.80 5.09 15.30
CA ALA A 171 -3.36 6.48 15.22
C ALA A 171 -4.42 7.42 15.82
N VAL A 172 -5.69 7.10 15.60
CA VAL A 172 -6.87 7.70 16.23
C VAL A 172 -7.77 6.61 16.80
N GLU A 173 -8.65 6.99 17.73
CA GLU A 173 -9.48 6.01 18.45
C GLU A 173 -10.54 5.39 17.54
N LYS A 174 -11.25 6.22 16.76
CA LYS A 174 -12.42 5.80 15.97
C LYS A 174 -12.38 6.38 14.56
N TYR A 175 -13.12 5.70 13.69
CA TYR A 175 -13.44 6.20 12.37
C TYR A 175 -14.21 7.52 12.46
N ASP A 176 -13.87 8.46 11.59
CA ASP A 176 -14.52 9.73 11.38
C ASP A 176 -14.81 9.91 9.88
N ASP A 177 -16.06 10.15 9.52
CA ASP A 177 -16.50 10.32 8.12
C ASP A 177 -15.89 11.56 7.46
N VAL A 178 -15.76 12.65 8.21
CA VAL A 178 -15.19 13.91 7.72
C VAL A 178 -13.68 13.82 7.52
N GLN A 179 -12.98 13.11 8.40
CA GLN A 179 -11.54 12.79 8.32
C GLN A 179 -10.61 14.02 8.25
N LEU A 180 -11.03 15.19 8.69
CA LEU A 180 -10.23 16.43 8.71
C LEU A 180 -9.60 16.72 10.08
N ASP A 181 -9.97 15.95 11.13
CA ASP A 181 -9.32 16.09 12.43
C ASP A 181 -7.84 15.68 12.34
N ILE A 182 -6.98 16.48 12.94
CA ILE A 182 -5.54 16.26 13.02
C ILE A 182 -5.08 15.64 14.35
N LYS A 183 -6.02 15.35 15.29
CA LYS A 183 -5.68 14.64 16.53
C LYS A 183 -5.13 13.26 16.17
N GLY A 184 -3.91 12.95 16.63
CA GLY A 184 -3.21 11.71 16.29
C GLY A 184 -2.37 11.79 15.00
N TYR A 185 -2.46 12.91 14.27
CA TYR A 185 -1.68 13.17 13.05
C TYR A 185 -0.70 14.31 13.25
N ASP A 186 0.32 14.35 12.39
CA ASP A 186 1.36 15.38 12.44
C ASP A 186 0.92 16.59 11.61
N PRO A 187 0.74 17.79 12.21
CA PRO A 187 0.35 18.97 11.48
C PRO A 187 1.36 19.42 10.42
N GLU A 188 2.66 19.10 10.62
CA GLU A 188 3.75 19.55 9.76
C GLU A 188 4.08 18.56 8.62
N VAL A 189 3.62 17.31 8.73
CA VAL A 189 3.93 16.26 7.75
C VAL A 189 2.65 15.82 7.04
N TYR A 190 2.45 16.32 5.84
CA TYR A 190 1.25 16.03 5.04
C TYR A 190 1.54 16.04 3.54
N ALA A 191 0.69 15.38 2.79
CA ALA A 191 0.62 15.50 1.34
C ALA A 191 -0.47 16.49 0.95
N TYR A 192 -0.12 17.44 0.09
CA TYR A 192 -1.08 18.38 -0.51
C TYR A 192 -1.46 17.91 -1.91
N MET A 193 -2.74 17.84 -2.21
CA MET A 193 -3.26 17.46 -3.53
C MET A 193 -4.55 18.24 -3.82
N GLU A 194 -4.70 18.72 -5.05
CA GLU A 194 -5.95 19.32 -5.58
C GLU A 194 -7.01 18.23 -5.82
N LEU A 195 -7.25 17.41 -4.83
CA LEU A 195 -8.20 16.32 -4.82
C LEU A 195 -9.13 16.52 -3.62
N ILE A 196 -10.40 16.79 -3.90
CA ILE A 196 -11.42 17.08 -2.89
C ILE A 196 -12.65 16.22 -3.17
N ASP A 197 -13.28 15.73 -2.11
CA ASP A 197 -14.63 15.17 -2.20
C ASP A 197 -15.65 16.25 -1.88
N PRO A 198 -16.32 16.87 -2.88
CA PRO A 198 -17.25 17.97 -2.66
C PRO A 198 -18.55 17.54 -1.96
N LYS A 199 -18.79 16.22 -1.79
CA LYS A 199 -19.95 15.70 -1.04
C LYS A 199 -19.69 15.70 0.46
N LEU A 200 -18.42 15.61 0.86
CA LEU A 200 -18.00 15.55 2.27
C LEU A 200 -17.36 16.86 2.75
N HIS A 201 -16.78 17.64 1.85
CA HIS A 201 -15.90 18.73 2.19
C HIS A 201 -16.22 20.02 1.47
N ASP A 202 -16.13 21.17 2.17
CA ASP A 202 -16.16 22.49 1.54
C ASP A 202 -14.88 22.72 0.72
N PRO A 203 -14.97 22.95 -0.60
CA PRO A 203 -13.81 23.24 -1.43
C PRO A 203 -13.02 24.50 -1.04
N LYS A 204 -13.62 25.40 -0.25
CA LYS A 204 -12.97 26.61 0.26
C LYS A 204 -12.10 26.35 1.50
N ASP A 205 -12.29 25.21 2.18
CA ASP A 205 -11.49 24.82 3.33
C ASP A 205 -10.20 24.14 2.84
N ASP A 206 -9.05 24.80 3.01
CA ASP A 206 -7.74 24.32 2.58
C ASP A 206 -7.33 22.99 3.25
N ARG A 207 -7.89 22.67 4.42
CA ARG A 207 -7.66 21.38 5.09
C ARG A 207 -8.09 20.20 4.23
N THR A 208 -9.09 20.39 3.37
CA THR A 208 -9.62 19.36 2.48
C THR A 208 -8.61 18.86 1.44
N ARG A 209 -7.56 19.64 1.18
CA ARG A 209 -6.48 19.30 0.26
C ARG A 209 -5.30 18.60 0.92
N ARG A 210 -5.30 18.48 2.26
CA ARG A 210 -4.20 17.91 3.03
C ARG A 210 -4.55 16.53 3.55
N SER A 211 -3.57 15.64 3.54
CA SER A 211 -3.62 14.35 4.25
C SER A 211 -2.40 14.25 5.15
N HIS A 212 -2.63 14.38 6.45
CA HIS A 212 -1.61 14.42 7.48
C HIS A 212 -1.17 13.02 7.89
N LEU A 213 0.14 12.80 8.02
CA LEU A 213 0.73 11.54 8.46
C LEU A 213 0.50 11.31 9.95
N CYS A 214 0.20 10.08 10.35
CA CYS A 214 0.01 9.74 11.76
C CYS A 214 1.29 9.91 12.59
N ASN A 215 1.13 10.37 13.84
CA ASN A 215 2.22 10.61 14.79
C ASN A 215 3.03 9.36 15.09
N ILE A 216 2.44 8.16 14.96
CA ILE A 216 3.18 6.92 15.16
C ILE A 216 4.34 6.86 14.18
N VAL A 217 4.09 7.12 12.89
CA VAL A 217 5.13 7.06 11.86
C VAL A 217 6.05 8.29 11.90
N SER A 218 5.50 9.50 12.03
CA SER A 218 6.33 10.69 11.98
C SER A 218 7.24 10.85 13.22
N LYS A 219 6.76 10.49 14.43
CA LYS A 219 7.40 10.85 15.70
C LYS A 219 7.82 9.67 16.59
N GLN A 220 7.17 8.50 16.50
CA GLN A 220 7.34 7.46 17.52
C GLN A 220 8.25 6.31 17.09
N ILE A 221 8.38 6.04 15.79
CA ILE A 221 9.16 4.92 15.27
C ILE A 221 10.31 5.41 14.38
N ASN A 222 11.36 4.60 14.29
CA ASN A 222 12.44 4.82 13.33
C ASN A 222 12.45 3.78 12.20
N LYS A 223 11.77 2.64 12.36
CA LYS A 223 11.60 1.63 11.31
C LYS A 223 10.14 1.16 11.23
N LEU A 224 9.69 0.83 10.03
CA LEU A 224 8.33 0.39 9.74
C LEU A 224 8.36 -0.93 8.99
N ILE A 225 7.65 -1.93 9.52
CA ILE A 225 7.25 -3.15 8.80
C ILE A 225 5.80 -2.96 8.36
N ASN A 226 5.56 -3.15 7.08
CA ASN A 226 4.23 -3.11 6.49
C ASN A 226 3.73 -4.53 6.25
N ILE A 227 2.58 -4.88 6.83
CA ILE A 227 1.94 -6.19 6.64
C ILE A 227 0.61 -6.01 5.89
N PRO A 228 0.64 -5.83 4.56
CA PRO A 228 -0.55 -5.81 3.73
C PRO A 228 -1.17 -7.20 3.60
N VAL A 229 -2.35 -7.28 2.98
CA VAL A 229 -3.07 -8.53 2.72
C VAL A 229 -3.33 -8.66 1.22
N LEU A 230 -3.18 -9.87 0.70
CA LEU A 230 -3.44 -10.24 -0.70
C LEU A 230 -4.94 -10.08 -1.02
N LYS A 231 -5.35 -8.94 -1.57
CA LYS A 231 -6.77 -8.69 -1.87
C LYS A 231 -7.00 -7.61 -2.92
N ASP A 232 -8.04 -7.82 -3.73
CA ASP A 232 -8.54 -6.82 -4.65
C ASP A 232 -9.13 -5.60 -3.92
N HIS A 233 -9.48 -4.57 -4.67
CA HIS A 233 -10.11 -3.37 -4.13
C HIS A 233 -10.99 -2.68 -5.17
N GLY A 234 -12.22 -2.33 -4.76
CA GLY A 234 -13.21 -1.70 -5.64
C GLY A 234 -12.78 -0.39 -6.31
N SER A 235 -11.93 0.42 -5.67
CA SER A 235 -11.50 1.72 -6.22
C SER A 235 -10.05 1.73 -6.73
N ALA A 236 -9.17 0.87 -6.20
CA ALA A 236 -7.75 0.87 -6.53
C ALA A 236 -7.32 -0.34 -7.37
N GLY A 237 -8.24 -1.27 -7.64
CA GLY A 237 -7.96 -2.54 -8.28
C GLY A 237 -7.41 -3.58 -7.31
N ILE A 238 -6.33 -3.28 -6.64
CA ILE A 238 -5.74 -4.10 -5.57
C ILE A 238 -5.52 -3.29 -4.30
N THR A 239 -5.40 -3.97 -3.17
CA THR A 239 -5.05 -3.35 -1.87
C THR A 239 -3.54 -3.20 -1.73
N GLY A 240 -2.81 -4.28 -1.64
CA GLY A 240 -1.36 -4.31 -1.66
C GLY A 240 -0.62 -3.52 -0.57
N ALA A 241 0.69 -3.44 -0.77
CA ALA A 241 1.60 -2.76 0.13
C ALA A 241 1.45 -1.23 0.05
N LEU A 242 1.36 -0.68 -1.15
CA LEU A 242 1.27 0.77 -1.36
C LEU A 242 0.00 1.36 -0.75
N LYS A 243 -1.16 0.69 -0.94
CA LYS A 243 -2.41 1.18 -0.34
C LYS A 243 -2.42 1.06 1.18
N ASN A 244 -1.84 0.00 1.74
CA ASN A 244 -1.71 -0.16 3.19
C ASN A 244 -0.81 0.92 3.80
N LEU A 245 0.24 1.35 3.11
CA LEU A 245 1.13 2.45 3.48
C LEU A 245 0.51 3.83 3.27
N SER A 246 -0.41 3.99 2.34
CA SER A 246 -1.05 5.29 2.09
C SER A 246 -2.29 5.48 2.95
N HIS A 247 -3.37 4.75 2.64
CA HIS A 247 -4.66 4.90 3.31
C HIS A 247 -4.61 4.53 4.80
N GLY A 248 -3.70 3.66 5.18
CA GLY A 248 -3.52 3.21 6.56
C GLY A 248 -2.68 4.14 7.44
N LEU A 249 -2.08 5.20 6.90
CA LEU A 249 -1.15 6.06 7.64
C LEU A 249 -1.54 7.54 7.70
N VAL A 250 -2.52 7.99 6.90
CA VAL A 250 -2.90 9.40 6.86
C VAL A 250 -4.39 9.61 7.10
N ASN A 251 -4.78 10.84 7.48
CA ASN A 251 -6.17 11.26 7.50
C ASN A 251 -6.67 11.63 6.09
N ASN A 252 -7.92 12.08 5.97
CA ASN A 252 -8.54 12.58 4.74
C ASN A 252 -8.34 11.68 3.51
N VAL A 253 -8.66 10.38 3.67
CA VAL A 253 -8.53 9.40 2.59
C VAL A 253 -9.82 9.23 1.79
N ALA A 254 -10.97 9.67 2.31
CA ALA A 254 -12.27 9.55 1.64
C ALA A 254 -12.21 10.16 0.23
N ARG A 255 -11.54 11.29 0.07
CA ARG A 255 -11.36 11.98 -1.21
C ARG A 255 -10.69 11.14 -2.31
N SER A 256 -9.96 10.08 -1.95
CA SER A 256 -9.33 9.17 -2.91
C SER A 256 -10.32 8.18 -3.54
N HIS A 257 -11.46 7.98 -2.89
CA HIS A 257 -12.50 7.07 -3.35
C HIS A 257 -13.63 7.81 -4.12
N ALA A 258 -13.55 9.13 -4.15
CA ALA A 258 -14.61 9.96 -4.67
C ALA A 258 -14.53 10.09 -6.18
N LYS A 259 -15.40 9.56 -6.90
CA LYS A 259 -15.85 9.87 -8.27
C LYS A 259 -15.75 8.71 -9.24
N PRO A 260 -16.88 8.40 -9.89
CA PRO A 260 -16.94 7.42 -10.99
C PRO A 260 -16.08 7.79 -12.20
N GLU A 261 -15.72 9.07 -12.38
CA GLU A 261 -15.05 9.57 -13.59
C GLU A 261 -13.53 9.58 -13.48
N THR A 262 -12.98 9.41 -12.27
CA THR A 262 -11.53 9.46 -12.04
C THR A 262 -11.07 8.40 -11.06
N ASN A 263 -10.01 7.68 -11.39
CA ASN A 263 -9.35 6.82 -10.42
C ASN A 263 -8.41 7.67 -9.52
N ALA A 264 -9.00 8.33 -8.54
CA ALA A 264 -8.27 9.20 -7.64
C ALA A 264 -7.25 8.44 -6.78
N CYS A 265 -7.45 7.14 -6.53
CA CYS A 265 -6.46 6.27 -5.89
C CYS A 265 -5.13 6.25 -6.64
N ASN A 266 -5.15 6.37 -7.97
CA ASN A 266 -3.94 6.35 -8.78
C ASN A 266 -2.99 7.52 -8.51
N ILE A 267 -3.52 8.67 -8.09
CA ILE A 267 -2.72 9.83 -7.68
C ILE A 267 -2.44 9.79 -6.19
N PHE A 268 -3.47 9.48 -5.39
CA PHE A 268 -3.42 9.53 -3.94
C PHE A 268 -2.36 8.57 -3.37
N ILE A 269 -2.41 7.29 -3.77
CA ILE A 269 -1.55 6.25 -3.20
C ILE A 269 -0.06 6.58 -3.37
N PRO A 270 0.46 6.82 -4.58
CA PRO A 270 1.90 7.08 -4.75
C PRO A 270 2.33 8.41 -4.15
N THR A 271 1.48 9.43 -4.15
CA THR A 271 1.78 10.71 -3.51
C THR A 271 1.98 10.57 -2.01
N ILE A 272 1.11 9.84 -1.32
CA ILE A 272 1.27 9.57 0.12
C ILE A 272 2.52 8.72 0.37
N CYS A 273 2.74 7.65 -0.39
CA CYS A 273 3.91 6.79 -0.23
C CYS A 273 5.24 7.55 -0.46
N SER A 274 5.20 8.69 -1.16
CA SER A 274 6.37 9.55 -1.39
C SER A 274 6.70 10.45 -0.21
N LEU A 275 5.84 10.55 0.82
CA LEU A 275 6.17 11.30 2.04
C LEU A 275 7.47 10.77 2.65
N GLN A 276 8.38 11.68 2.96
CA GLN A 276 9.73 11.35 3.42
C GLN A 276 9.74 10.34 4.58
N PRO A 277 8.94 10.50 5.67
CA PRO A 277 8.99 9.53 6.77
C PRO A 277 8.49 8.14 6.39
N ILE A 278 7.54 8.02 5.46
CA ILE A 278 7.08 6.71 4.96
C ILE A 278 8.20 6.06 4.15
N ARG A 279 8.79 6.83 3.23
CA ARG A 279 9.84 6.35 2.33
C ARG A 279 11.09 5.91 3.07
N GLU A 280 11.52 6.68 4.08
CA GLU A 280 12.75 6.39 4.82
C GLU A 280 12.59 5.27 5.83
N LYS A 281 11.45 5.21 6.50
CA LYS A 281 11.25 4.29 7.63
C LYS A 281 10.69 2.92 7.23
N THR A 282 10.04 2.79 6.06
CA THR A 282 9.54 1.49 5.59
C THR A 282 10.70 0.63 5.10
N VAL A 283 11.07 -0.37 5.89
CA VAL A 283 12.24 -1.23 5.61
C VAL A 283 11.87 -2.61 5.11
N LEU A 284 10.64 -3.07 5.39
CA LEU A 284 10.21 -4.42 5.04
C LEU A 284 8.71 -4.45 4.78
N ASN A 285 8.30 -5.12 3.72
CA ASN A 285 6.92 -5.48 3.43
C ASN A 285 6.78 -7.00 3.52
N ILE A 286 5.82 -7.47 4.33
CA ILE A 286 5.46 -8.90 4.44
C ILE A 286 3.98 -9.01 4.12
N MET A 287 3.63 -9.40 2.89
CA MET A 287 2.22 -9.54 2.53
C MET A 287 1.66 -10.86 3.06
N ASP A 288 0.55 -10.75 3.77
CA ASP A 288 -0.24 -11.90 4.21
C ASP A 288 -1.12 -12.40 3.06
N GLY A 289 -0.77 -13.51 2.50
CA GLY A 289 -1.53 -14.27 1.51
C GLY A 289 -1.98 -15.62 2.05
N LEU A 290 -2.08 -15.80 3.39
CA LEU A 290 -2.64 -17.02 3.96
C LEU A 290 -4.06 -17.24 3.46
N VAL A 291 -4.88 -16.17 3.49
CA VAL A 291 -6.19 -16.09 2.85
C VAL A 291 -6.25 -14.83 2.01
N GLY A 292 -6.52 -14.96 0.73
CA GLY A 292 -6.70 -13.86 -0.20
C GLY A 292 -8.17 -13.52 -0.47
N VAL A 293 -8.41 -12.34 -1.08
CA VAL A 293 -9.71 -11.90 -1.61
C VAL A 293 -9.53 -11.53 -3.07
N TYR A 294 -10.27 -12.18 -3.97
CA TYR A 294 -10.12 -11.95 -5.40
C TYR A 294 -11.23 -11.10 -6.01
N GLN A 295 -12.31 -10.84 -5.26
CA GLN A 295 -13.43 -10.01 -5.66
C GLN A 295 -14.16 -9.42 -4.45
N LYS A 296 -14.77 -8.24 -4.60
CA LYS A 296 -15.45 -7.47 -3.56
C LYS A 296 -14.56 -7.07 -2.38
N GLY A 297 -13.24 -7.00 -2.59
CA GLY A 297 -12.34 -6.40 -1.61
C GLY A 297 -12.63 -4.91 -1.37
N PRO A 298 -12.21 -4.39 -0.24
CA PRO A 298 -11.22 -4.95 0.67
C PRO A 298 -11.79 -5.86 1.79
N PHE A 299 -13.07 -6.22 1.74
CA PHE A 299 -13.75 -6.99 2.79
C PHE A 299 -13.46 -8.49 2.65
N GLY A 300 -13.38 -9.20 3.77
CA GLY A 300 -13.10 -10.64 3.83
C GLY A 300 -14.01 -11.32 4.86
N GLU A 301 -15.32 -11.19 4.67
CA GLU A 301 -16.33 -11.77 5.55
C GLU A 301 -16.18 -13.30 5.63
N LYS A 302 -16.58 -13.88 6.77
CA LYS A 302 -16.38 -15.31 7.06
C LYS A 302 -16.98 -16.24 6.00
N ASP A 303 -18.14 -15.87 5.47
CA ASP A 303 -18.88 -16.67 4.50
C ASP A 303 -18.77 -16.12 3.07
N SER A 304 -17.82 -15.24 2.81
CA SER A 304 -17.61 -14.66 1.49
C SER A 304 -17.12 -15.73 0.51
N PRO A 305 -17.81 -15.93 -0.62
CA PRO A 305 -17.35 -16.86 -1.66
C PRO A 305 -16.11 -16.35 -2.40
N TYR A 306 -15.69 -15.11 -2.13
CA TYR A 306 -14.59 -14.43 -2.82
C TYR A 306 -13.27 -14.52 -2.09
N THR A 307 -13.23 -15.18 -0.94
CA THR A 307 -12.00 -15.54 -0.24
C THR A 307 -11.47 -16.88 -0.69
N TRP A 308 -10.15 -17.06 -0.66
CA TRP A 308 -9.54 -18.36 -0.90
C TRP A 308 -8.27 -18.55 -0.09
N PRO A 309 -7.97 -19.78 0.39
CA PRO A 309 -6.72 -20.08 1.07
C PRO A 309 -5.58 -20.14 0.02
N TYR A 310 -4.84 -19.03 -0.13
CA TYR A 310 -3.67 -18.98 -1.01
C TYR A 310 -2.44 -19.61 -0.36
N ARG A 311 -2.35 -19.58 0.96
CA ARG A 311 -1.34 -20.27 1.78
C ARG A 311 0.09 -19.85 1.47
N SER A 312 0.32 -18.57 1.18
CA SER A 312 1.65 -18.03 0.94
C SER A 312 1.86 -16.72 1.69
N LEU A 313 3.12 -16.43 2.01
CA LEU A 313 3.59 -15.13 2.48
C LEU A 313 4.57 -14.57 1.45
N PHE A 314 4.60 -13.24 1.33
CA PHE A 314 5.51 -12.56 0.40
C PHE A 314 6.42 -11.62 1.17
N PHE A 315 7.68 -11.54 0.78
CA PHE A 315 8.71 -10.73 1.42
C PHE A 315 9.38 -9.86 0.38
N ALA A 316 9.41 -8.55 0.59
CA ALA A 316 10.09 -7.59 -0.27
C ALA A 316 10.47 -6.32 0.49
N THR A 317 11.53 -5.66 0.08
CA THR A 317 11.78 -4.26 0.47
C THR A 317 11.06 -3.29 -0.46
N ASP A 318 10.78 -3.72 -1.68
CA ASP A 318 10.15 -2.97 -2.76
C ASP A 318 8.61 -3.19 -2.75
N PRO A 319 7.82 -2.19 -2.29
CA PRO A 319 6.37 -2.32 -2.24
C PRO A 319 5.72 -2.33 -3.63
N VAL A 320 6.36 -1.72 -4.62
CA VAL A 320 5.84 -1.65 -6.00
C VAL A 320 5.95 -3.02 -6.67
N ALA A 321 7.11 -3.68 -6.53
CA ALA A 321 7.31 -5.02 -7.05
C ALA A 321 6.36 -6.02 -6.38
N MET A 322 6.14 -5.90 -5.07
CA MET A 322 5.19 -6.74 -4.33
C MET A 322 3.76 -6.58 -4.88
N ASP A 323 3.29 -5.36 -5.06
CA ASP A 323 1.95 -5.06 -5.57
C ASP A 323 1.80 -5.50 -7.04
N ARG A 324 2.87 -5.41 -7.82
CA ARG A 324 2.85 -5.90 -9.22
C ARG A 324 2.68 -7.42 -9.29
N ILE A 325 3.28 -8.16 -8.36
CA ILE A 325 3.08 -9.61 -8.23
C ILE A 325 1.67 -9.93 -7.70
N GLU A 326 1.20 -9.20 -6.69
CA GLU A 326 -0.17 -9.34 -6.18
C GLU A 326 -1.21 -9.22 -7.28
N TRP A 327 -1.08 -8.19 -8.13
CA TRP A 327 -1.98 -7.97 -9.26
C TRP A 327 -2.06 -9.20 -10.17
N GLN A 328 -0.92 -9.80 -10.54
CA GLN A 328 -0.91 -11.01 -11.36
C GLN A 328 -1.61 -12.20 -10.69
N ILE A 329 -1.41 -12.37 -9.38
CA ILE A 329 -2.00 -13.47 -8.61
C ILE A 329 -3.53 -13.31 -8.54
N ILE A 330 -4.00 -12.09 -8.28
CA ILE A 330 -5.44 -11.79 -8.26
C ILE A 330 -6.05 -12.02 -9.64
N ASP A 331 -5.44 -11.53 -10.72
CA ASP A 331 -5.93 -11.73 -12.09
C ASP A 331 -5.96 -13.21 -12.48
N ALA A 332 -4.94 -13.99 -12.11
CA ALA A 332 -4.92 -15.43 -12.34
C ALA A 332 -6.07 -16.14 -11.58
N LYS A 333 -6.34 -15.74 -10.32
CA LYS A 333 -7.46 -16.28 -9.56
C LYS A 333 -8.80 -15.88 -10.18
N ARG A 334 -8.94 -14.63 -10.59
CA ARG A 334 -10.16 -14.11 -11.26
C ARG A 334 -10.41 -14.87 -12.57
N ALA A 335 -9.40 -15.09 -13.39
CA ALA A 335 -9.51 -15.89 -14.63
C ALA A 335 -9.97 -17.33 -14.33
N ALA A 336 -9.43 -17.98 -13.30
CA ALA A 336 -9.87 -19.32 -12.88
C ALA A 336 -11.31 -19.36 -12.36
N MET A 337 -11.89 -18.21 -12.01
CA MET A 337 -13.29 -18.05 -11.60
C MET A 337 -14.17 -17.47 -12.70
N ASN A 338 -13.70 -17.42 -13.95
CA ASN A 338 -14.37 -16.81 -15.11
C ASN A 338 -14.72 -15.32 -14.91
N LEU A 339 -13.90 -14.59 -14.16
CA LEU A 339 -14.04 -13.16 -13.97
C LEU A 339 -13.03 -12.40 -14.83
N PRO A 340 -13.38 -11.20 -15.31
CA PRO A 340 -12.43 -10.37 -16.05
C PRO A 340 -11.25 -9.94 -15.16
N PRO A 341 -10.08 -9.64 -15.75
CA PRO A 341 -8.95 -9.06 -15.01
C PRO A 341 -9.36 -7.80 -14.26
N VAL A 342 -8.66 -7.48 -13.17
CA VAL A 342 -8.90 -6.26 -12.37
C VAL A 342 -8.91 -5.02 -13.25
N ALA A 343 -7.94 -4.89 -14.16
CA ALA A 343 -7.80 -3.73 -15.04
C ALA A 343 -8.89 -3.62 -16.14
N LYS A 344 -9.74 -4.63 -16.31
CA LYS A 344 -10.82 -4.66 -17.32
C LYS A 344 -12.21 -4.73 -16.69
N THR A 345 -12.35 -4.54 -15.41
CA THR A 345 -13.64 -4.58 -14.73
C THR A 345 -14.32 -3.21 -14.75
N GLY A 346 -14.55 -2.62 -15.86
CA GLY A 346 -15.41 -1.47 -16.07
C GLY A 346 -15.37 -0.35 -15.02
N ARG A 347 -16.19 0.64 -15.17
CA ARG A 347 -16.35 1.75 -14.22
C ARG A 347 -16.95 1.28 -12.88
N MET A 348 -16.14 0.66 -12.07
CA MET A 348 -16.48 0.45 -10.67
C MET A 348 -16.20 1.73 -9.88
N GLY A 349 -17.04 2.71 -10.06
CA GLY A 349 -17.28 3.67 -8.99
C GLY A 349 -18.00 2.96 -7.84
N PHE A 350 -17.95 3.50 -6.64
CA PHE A 350 -18.93 3.21 -5.60
C PHE A 350 -20.31 3.65 -6.10
N GLN A 351 -20.88 2.91 -7.03
CA GLN A 351 -22.29 3.03 -7.30
C GLN A 351 -22.98 2.32 -6.13
N ALA A 352 -23.90 3.04 -5.51
CA ALA A 352 -24.86 2.41 -4.62
C ALA A 352 -25.40 1.15 -5.30
N PRO A 353 -25.53 0.02 -4.59
CA PRO A 353 -26.08 -1.19 -5.15
C PRO A 353 -27.34 -0.84 -5.93
N ASP A 354 -27.43 -1.33 -7.17
CA ASP A 354 -28.68 -1.23 -7.90
C ASP A 354 -29.80 -1.74 -6.99
N LYS A 355 -30.79 -0.88 -6.72
CA LYS A 355 -31.87 -1.20 -5.79
C LYS A 355 -32.71 -2.40 -6.22
N GLN A 356 -32.64 -2.80 -7.49
CA GLN A 356 -33.35 -3.96 -8.04
C GLN A 356 -32.55 -5.25 -8.00
N THR A 357 -31.25 -5.19 -8.22
CA THR A 357 -30.43 -6.41 -8.35
C THR A 357 -29.49 -6.64 -7.17
N GLY A 358 -29.29 -5.64 -6.30
CA GLY A 358 -28.32 -5.74 -5.21
C GLY A 358 -26.87 -5.85 -5.68
N ILE A 359 -26.64 -5.83 -6.98
CA ILE A 359 -25.30 -5.92 -7.59
C ILE A 359 -24.73 -4.52 -7.61
N THR A 360 -23.66 -4.30 -6.89
CA THR A 360 -22.81 -3.13 -7.09
C THR A 360 -22.30 -3.19 -8.52
N GLY A 361 -22.69 -2.20 -9.34
CA GLY A 361 -22.56 -2.24 -10.78
C GLY A 361 -21.17 -2.57 -11.29
N GLU A 362 -20.89 -3.82 -11.49
CA GLU A 362 -19.84 -4.31 -12.35
C GLU A 362 -20.39 -4.29 -13.79
N THR A 363 -20.43 -3.10 -14.38
CA THR A 363 -20.70 -3.02 -15.81
C THR A 363 -19.43 -3.47 -16.53
N THR A 364 -19.54 -4.59 -17.20
CA THR A 364 -18.51 -5.17 -18.06
C THR A 364 -18.51 -4.55 -19.46
N SER A 365 -19.01 -3.33 -19.66
CA SER A 365 -19.03 -2.74 -20.98
C SER A 365 -17.62 -2.29 -21.37
N GLU A 366 -17.02 -3.02 -22.30
CA GLU A 366 -15.77 -2.63 -22.98
C GLU A 366 -15.89 -1.27 -23.71
N GLU A 367 -17.08 -0.77 -23.90
CA GLU A 367 -17.41 0.44 -24.66
C GLU A 367 -17.21 1.75 -23.89
N GLU A 368 -17.05 1.74 -22.58
CA GLU A 368 -17.00 2.96 -21.78
C GLU A 368 -15.60 3.47 -21.40
N GLY A 369 -14.56 2.96 -21.98
CA GLY A 369 -13.26 3.63 -22.19
C GLY A 369 -12.35 3.87 -20.98
N PHE A 370 -12.78 3.88 -19.73
CA PHE A 370 -11.91 4.09 -18.57
C PHE A 370 -12.26 3.14 -17.42
N ASP A 371 -11.32 2.26 -17.12
CA ASP A 371 -11.45 1.37 -15.96
C ASP A 371 -10.90 2.02 -14.70
N MET A 372 -11.78 2.41 -13.80
CA MET A 372 -11.42 3.06 -12.53
C MET A 372 -10.69 2.13 -11.57
N ARG A 373 -10.77 0.83 -11.75
CA ARG A 373 -10.08 -0.18 -10.94
C ARG A 373 -8.68 -0.47 -11.45
N GLN A 374 -8.29 0.06 -12.59
CA GLN A 374 -6.95 -0.18 -13.14
C GLN A 374 -5.89 0.32 -12.14
N PRO A 375 -4.99 -0.55 -11.63
CA PRO A 375 -4.04 -0.19 -10.59
C PRO A 375 -2.84 0.59 -11.16
N GLN A 376 -3.10 1.74 -11.81
CA GLN A 376 -2.08 2.61 -12.39
C GLN A 376 -1.17 3.24 -11.33
N HIS A 377 -1.63 3.30 -10.07
CA HIS A 377 -0.79 3.77 -8.95
C HIS A 377 0.54 3.02 -8.85
N ILE A 378 0.59 1.75 -9.26
CA ILE A 378 1.82 0.94 -9.30
C ILE A 378 2.83 1.54 -10.28
N MET A 379 2.37 1.90 -11.49
CA MET A 379 3.22 2.51 -12.51
C MET A 379 3.66 3.93 -12.13
N ILE A 380 2.75 4.71 -11.54
CA ILE A 380 3.05 6.06 -11.05
C ILE A 380 4.06 5.99 -9.89
N ALA A 381 3.91 5.01 -8.98
CA ALA A 381 4.87 4.80 -7.90
C ALA A 381 6.29 4.49 -8.43
N THR A 382 6.40 3.72 -9.52
CA THR A 382 7.70 3.51 -10.20
C THR A 382 8.27 4.83 -10.74
N ALA A 383 7.46 5.66 -11.37
CA ALA A 383 7.91 6.95 -11.88
C ALA A 383 8.41 7.89 -10.75
N LEU A 384 7.89 7.73 -9.54
CA LEU A 384 8.33 8.46 -8.35
C LEU A 384 9.52 7.79 -7.63
N GLY A 385 10.09 6.72 -8.18
CA GLY A 385 11.25 6.02 -7.64
C GLY A 385 10.94 5.23 -6.37
N LEU A 386 9.70 4.73 -6.22
CA LEU A 386 9.28 3.92 -5.07
C LEU A 386 9.50 2.42 -5.28
N GLY A 387 9.88 1.99 -6.48
CA GLY A 387 10.17 0.59 -6.78
C GLY A 387 10.01 0.22 -8.25
N VAL A 388 9.95 -1.07 -8.53
CA VAL A 388 9.98 -1.65 -9.88
C VAL A 388 8.62 -2.25 -10.24
N ALA A 389 7.93 -1.70 -11.27
CA ALA A 389 6.68 -2.24 -11.79
C ALA A 389 6.85 -3.06 -13.08
N ASP A 390 7.98 -2.95 -13.74
CA ASP A 390 8.28 -3.72 -14.95
C ASP A 390 8.44 -5.20 -14.60
N ILE A 391 7.51 -6.03 -15.05
CA ILE A 391 7.45 -7.45 -14.67
C ILE A 391 8.69 -8.24 -15.11
N GLU A 392 9.31 -7.85 -16.22
CA GLU A 392 10.51 -8.49 -16.73
C GLU A 392 11.75 -8.20 -15.86
N LYS A 393 11.67 -7.17 -15.01
CA LYS A 393 12.73 -6.80 -14.06
C LYS A 393 12.45 -7.28 -12.64
N ILE A 394 11.30 -7.92 -12.41
CA ILE A 394 10.96 -8.45 -11.10
C ILE A 394 11.46 -9.89 -10.96
N ASN A 395 12.36 -10.09 -10.00
CA ASN A 395 12.80 -11.43 -9.60
C ASN A 395 11.82 -12.00 -8.57
N HIS A 396 10.82 -12.74 -9.06
CA HIS A 396 9.85 -13.44 -8.22
C HIS A 396 10.32 -14.86 -7.88
N VAL A 397 10.88 -15.03 -6.69
CA VAL A 397 11.34 -16.32 -6.16
C VAL A 397 10.19 -17.03 -5.47
N LYS A 398 9.85 -18.25 -5.92
CA LYS A 398 8.77 -19.07 -5.35
C LYS A 398 9.32 -20.28 -4.63
N ILE A 399 8.95 -20.46 -3.38
CA ILE A 399 9.36 -21.56 -2.52
C ILE A 399 8.10 -22.27 -2.00
N ARG A 400 8.08 -23.59 -2.05
CA ARG A 400 7.02 -24.41 -1.46
C ARG A 400 7.62 -25.30 -0.39
N LEU A 401 7.12 -25.12 0.84
CA LEU A 401 7.45 -25.96 1.98
C LEU A 401 6.44 -27.10 2.08
N ALA A 402 6.91 -28.23 2.58
CA ALA A 402 6.11 -29.47 2.69
C ALA A 402 5.33 -29.52 4.02
#